data_44491a2d677205de88fde23f8e43af72
#
_entry.id   44491a2d677205de88fde23f8e43af72
#
_cell.length_a   1.000
_cell.length_b   1.000
_cell.length_c   1.000
_cell.angle_alpha   90.00
_cell.angle_beta   90.00
_cell.angle_gamma   90.00
#
_symmetry.space_group_name_H-M   'P 1'
#
loop_
_entity.id
_entity.type
_entity.pdbx_description
1 polymer ?
#
loop_
_entity_poly.entity_id
_entity_poly.type
_entity_poly.pdbx_seq_one_letter_code
_entity_poly.pdbx_strand_id
1 'polypeptide(L)'
;MHRVLHPAVRRLSFAAGLAGAVLAAPLAASAQDLVAPQTPEIEMPATPKLGAGLPKGALVFHGNYCGPGSRGAGLPPVDALDRACMHHDACSPPVGQGLPSCACNDQLEREASLVAHTPRLRDDLRTTAEFVAAGAKVLACEP
;
A
#
# COMPACT_ATOMS: atom_id res chain seq x y z
N MET A 1 32.77 38.46 -6.07
CA MET A 1 33.27 38.87 -4.74
C MET A 1 32.04 39.09 -3.85
N HIS A 2 31.57 38.10 -3.12
CA HIS A 2 30.48 38.20 -2.16
C HIS A 2 31.02 37.79 -0.78
N ARG A 3 31.07 38.78 0.15
CA ARG A 3 31.48 38.59 1.54
C ARG A 3 30.34 37.95 2.32
N VAL A 4 30.63 36.81 2.93
CA VAL A 4 29.74 36.15 3.90
C VAL A 4 30.04 36.75 5.27
N LEU A 5 29.05 37.38 5.88
CA LEU A 5 29.08 37.92 7.25
C LEU A 5 28.59 36.81 8.19
N HIS A 6 29.44 36.44 9.15
CA HIS A 6 29.11 35.57 10.26
C HIS A 6 28.57 36.39 11.43
N PRO A 7 27.43 35.99 12.04
CA PRO A 7 27.03 36.61 13.32
C PRO A 7 27.70 35.90 14.49
N ALA A 8 28.24 36.72 15.38
CA ALA A 8 28.90 36.38 16.63
C ALA A 8 27.95 35.75 17.66
N VAL A 9 28.36 34.62 18.20
CA VAL A 9 27.68 33.95 19.33
C VAL A 9 28.08 34.66 20.63
N ARG A 10 27.11 35.32 21.27
CA ARG A 10 27.25 35.91 22.61
C ARG A 10 27.06 34.81 23.65
N ARG A 11 28.14 34.53 24.39
CA ARG A 11 28.10 33.71 25.60
C ARG A 11 27.53 34.55 26.74
N LEU A 12 26.43 34.15 27.36
CA LEU A 12 26.01 34.63 28.68
C LEU A 12 26.41 33.58 29.70
N SER A 13 27.36 33.95 30.51
CA SER A 13 27.70 33.29 31.77
C SER A 13 26.71 33.76 32.83
N PHE A 14 26.04 32.85 33.51
CA PHE A 14 25.41 33.10 34.80
C PHE A 14 26.04 32.17 35.83
N ALA A 15 26.69 32.80 36.78
CA ALA A 15 27.25 32.17 37.96
C ALA A 15 26.33 32.39 39.17
N ALA A 16 26.40 31.47 40.06
CA ALA A 16 26.23 31.56 41.50
C ALA A 16 24.82 31.59 42.12
N GLY A 17 24.66 30.70 43.08
CA GLY A 17 24.00 30.99 44.32
C GLY A 17 23.22 29.86 44.95
N LEU A 18 23.85 29.01 45.72
CA LEU A 18 23.68 28.79 47.20
C LEU A 18 22.36 28.18 47.73
N ALA A 19 22.59 27.09 48.47
CA ALA A 19 22.00 26.68 49.75
C ALA A 19 20.62 26.03 49.75
N GLY A 20 20.50 24.71 49.90
CA GLY A 20 20.39 24.15 51.25
C GLY A 20 18.96 24.02 51.72
N ALA A 21 18.35 22.86 51.54
CA ALA A 21 17.46 22.25 52.52
C ALA A 21 17.21 20.78 52.14
N VAL A 22 17.87 19.90 52.88
CA VAL A 22 17.53 18.46 52.83
C VAL A 22 16.26 18.28 53.66
N LEU A 23 15.13 18.17 52.97
CA LEU A 23 13.90 17.66 53.56
C LEU A 23 13.76 16.21 53.13
N ALA A 24 14.05 15.33 54.10
CA ALA A 24 13.74 13.89 53.95
C ALA A 24 12.23 13.71 53.90
N ALA A 25 11.71 13.46 52.67
CA ALA A 25 10.37 12.98 52.48
C ALA A 25 10.35 11.46 52.53
N PRO A 26 9.36 10.83 53.18
CA PRO A 26 9.26 9.36 53.21
C PRO A 26 8.98 8.85 51.79
N LEU A 27 9.74 7.86 51.37
CA LEU A 27 9.50 7.06 50.19
C LEU A 27 8.19 6.25 50.36
N ALA A 28 7.09 6.85 49.93
CA ALA A 28 5.91 6.06 49.60
C ALA A 28 6.25 5.30 48.32
N ALA A 29 6.49 4.00 48.44
CA ALA A 29 6.59 3.09 47.33
C ALA A 29 5.20 3.03 46.66
N SER A 30 4.99 3.85 45.67
CA SER A 30 3.87 3.66 44.72
C SER A 30 4.19 2.38 43.95
N ALA A 31 3.39 1.34 44.16
CA ALA A 31 3.32 0.23 43.22
C ALA A 31 2.97 0.82 41.87
N GLN A 32 3.95 0.95 41.00
CA GLN A 32 3.70 1.28 39.60
C GLN A 32 3.06 0.04 39.00
N ASP A 33 1.76 0.16 38.70
CA ASP A 33 1.08 -0.76 37.81
C ASP A 33 1.98 -0.99 36.60
N LEU A 34 2.49 -2.22 36.48
CA LEU A 34 3.10 -2.71 35.27
C LEU A 34 1.99 -2.77 34.21
N VAL A 35 1.70 -1.62 33.59
CA VAL A 35 0.98 -1.58 32.34
C VAL A 35 1.84 -2.35 31.36
N ALA A 36 1.45 -3.60 31.08
CA ALA A 36 2.06 -4.37 30.02
C ALA A 36 2.06 -3.52 28.74
N PRO A 37 3.17 -3.49 27.97
CA PRO A 37 3.18 -2.78 26.70
C PRO A 37 2.04 -3.32 25.85
N GLN A 38 1.03 -2.48 25.62
CA GLN A 38 -0.01 -2.77 24.67
C GLN A 38 0.69 -2.81 23.32
N THR A 39 0.91 -4.01 22.79
CA THR A 39 1.21 -4.17 21.37
C THR A 39 0.12 -3.45 20.61
N PRO A 40 0.45 -2.51 19.70
CA PRO A 40 -0.58 -1.93 18.86
C PRO A 40 -1.29 -3.09 18.16
N GLU A 41 -2.53 -3.32 18.54
CA GLU A 41 -3.43 -4.19 17.79
C GLU A 41 -3.52 -3.54 16.42
N ILE A 42 -2.80 -4.10 15.45
CA ILE A 42 -2.95 -3.72 14.06
C ILE A 42 -4.35 -4.16 13.71
N GLU A 43 -5.29 -3.21 13.81
CA GLU A 43 -6.63 -3.38 13.29
C GLU A 43 -6.47 -3.60 11.78
N MET A 44 -6.40 -4.88 11.42
CA MET A 44 -6.41 -5.25 10.00
C MET A 44 -7.72 -4.71 9.44
N PRO A 45 -7.66 -3.86 8.39
CA PRO A 45 -8.87 -3.38 7.74
C PRO A 45 -9.75 -4.60 7.46
N ALA A 46 -11.02 -4.51 7.84
CA ALA A 46 -11.98 -5.57 7.66
C ALA A 46 -11.81 -6.15 6.26
N THR A 47 -11.47 -7.45 6.19
CA THR A 47 -11.33 -8.13 4.90
C THR A 47 -12.55 -7.79 4.06
N PRO A 48 -12.37 -7.24 2.85
CA PRO A 48 -13.50 -7.00 1.97
C PRO A 48 -14.28 -8.30 1.91
N LYS A 49 -15.59 -8.24 2.18
CA LYS A 49 -16.44 -9.42 2.02
C LYS A 49 -16.24 -9.89 0.59
N LEU A 50 -15.45 -10.95 0.38
CA LEU A 50 -15.33 -11.59 -0.91
C LEU A 50 -16.76 -11.91 -1.38
N GLY A 51 -17.19 -11.20 -2.45
CA GLY A 51 -18.56 -11.13 -2.86
C GLY A 51 -19.17 -12.51 -3.08
N ALA A 52 -20.36 -12.72 -2.57
CA ALA A 52 -21.23 -13.80 -3.00
C ALA A 52 -21.36 -13.73 -4.52
N GLY A 53 -20.80 -14.72 -5.23
CA GLY A 53 -20.87 -14.81 -6.70
C GLY A 53 -19.56 -15.11 -7.41
N LEU A 54 -18.42 -15.10 -6.74
CA LEU A 54 -17.16 -15.48 -7.37
C LEU A 54 -17.11 -16.99 -7.62
N PRO A 55 -16.59 -17.42 -8.78
CA PRO A 55 -16.31 -18.83 -9.04
C PRO A 55 -15.41 -19.40 -7.94
N LYS A 56 -15.61 -20.67 -7.57
CA LYS A 56 -14.72 -21.33 -6.59
C LYS A 56 -13.27 -21.24 -7.07
N GLY A 57 -12.41 -20.65 -6.24
CA GLY A 57 -10.98 -20.46 -6.55
C GLY A 57 -10.63 -19.13 -7.21
N ALA A 58 -11.58 -18.24 -7.47
CA ALA A 58 -11.28 -16.88 -7.90
C ALA A 58 -10.75 -16.03 -6.75
N LEU A 59 -9.68 -15.29 -6.99
CA LEU A 59 -9.11 -14.32 -6.07
C LEU A 59 -9.15 -12.93 -6.71
N VAL A 60 -10.02 -12.05 -6.21
CA VAL A 60 -10.10 -10.66 -6.68
C VAL A 60 -9.36 -9.76 -5.70
N PHE A 61 -8.38 -9.00 -6.18
CA PHE A 61 -7.63 -8.06 -5.38
C PHE A 61 -7.92 -6.60 -5.75
N HIS A 62 -8.56 -6.36 -6.92
CA HIS A 62 -9.02 -5.02 -7.31
C HIS A 62 -10.23 -5.11 -8.24
N GLY A 63 -11.22 -4.24 -8.01
CA GLY A 63 -12.41 -4.15 -8.84
C GLY A 63 -13.19 -5.47 -8.97
N ASN A 64 -13.66 -5.73 -10.18
CA ASN A 64 -14.46 -6.92 -10.52
C ASN A 64 -13.66 -7.96 -11.34
N TYR A 65 -12.56 -7.51 -11.98
CA TYR A 65 -11.84 -8.30 -12.98
C TYR A 65 -10.40 -8.62 -12.59
N CYS A 66 -9.76 -7.78 -11.74
CA CYS A 66 -8.35 -7.99 -11.41
C CYS A 66 -8.18 -9.10 -10.38
N GLY A 67 -7.69 -10.25 -10.82
CA GLY A 67 -7.35 -11.37 -9.96
C GLY A 67 -7.49 -12.74 -10.65
N PRO A 68 -6.70 -13.73 -10.24
CA PRO A 68 -6.75 -15.06 -10.87
C PRO A 68 -8.15 -15.67 -10.81
N GLY A 69 -8.69 -16.04 -11.96
CA GLY A 69 -10.00 -16.65 -12.10
C GLY A 69 -11.19 -15.69 -11.94
N SER A 70 -10.97 -14.40 -11.71
CA SER A 70 -12.01 -13.39 -11.77
C SER A 70 -12.36 -13.07 -13.23
N ARG A 71 -13.64 -12.86 -13.52
CA ARG A 71 -14.15 -12.47 -14.84
C ARG A 71 -15.31 -11.48 -14.75
N GLY A 72 -15.41 -10.77 -13.63
CA GLY A 72 -16.35 -9.67 -13.41
C GLY A 72 -17.82 -10.05 -13.36
N ALA A 73 -18.19 -11.30 -13.56
CA ALA A 73 -19.59 -11.77 -13.51
C ALA A 73 -20.59 -10.87 -14.28
N GLY A 74 -20.15 -10.22 -15.35
CA GLY A 74 -20.97 -9.28 -16.15
C GLY A 74 -21.14 -7.89 -15.53
N LEU A 75 -20.44 -7.57 -14.46
CA LEU A 75 -20.43 -6.24 -13.86
C LEU A 75 -19.57 -5.25 -14.69
N PRO A 76 -19.90 -3.96 -14.70
CA PRO A 76 -19.03 -2.98 -15.33
C PRO A 76 -17.73 -2.82 -14.55
N PRO A 77 -16.60 -2.50 -15.22
CA PRO A 77 -15.34 -2.20 -14.53
C PRO A 77 -15.51 -0.93 -13.68
N VAL A 78 -14.93 -0.95 -12.47
CA VAL A 78 -15.04 0.15 -11.51
C VAL A 78 -14.12 1.33 -11.81
N ASP A 79 -13.02 1.07 -12.51
CA ASP A 79 -12.05 2.11 -12.93
C ASP A 79 -11.22 1.65 -14.14
N ALA A 80 -10.19 2.45 -14.48
CA ALA A 80 -9.34 2.17 -15.64
C ALA A 80 -8.45 0.93 -15.46
N LEU A 81 -8.00 0.63 -14.23
CA LEU A 81 -7.22 -0.58 -13.96
C LEU A 81 -8.10 -1.84 -14.10
N ASP A 82 -9.27 -1.80 -13.51
CA ASP A 82 -10.24 -2.89 -13.60
C ASP A 82 -10.67 -3.16 -15.05
N ARG A 83 -10.75 -2.10 -15.88
CA ARG A 83 -10.98 -2.24 -17.32
C ARG A 83 -9.81 -2.91 -18.04
N ALA A 84 -8.56 -2.61 -17.68
CA ALA A 84 -7.39 -3.31 -18.23
C ALA A 84 -7.45 -4.82 -17.92
N CYS A 85 -7.82 -5.17 -16.68
CA CYS A 85 -8.04 -6.56 -16.28
C CYS A 85 -9.21 -7.20 -17.07
N MET A 86 -10.30 -6.48 -17.29
CA MET A 86 -11.43 -6.95 -18.11
C MET A 86 -11.01 -7.27 -19.56
N HIS A 87 -10.17 -6.42 -20.17
CA HIS A 87 -9.66 -6.67 -21.52
C HIS A 87 -8.78 -7.92 -21.54
N HIS A 88 -7.93 -8.11 -20.52
CA HIS A 88 -7.11 -9.31 -20.38
C HIS A 88 -7.95 -10.57 -20.21
N ASP A 89 -9.01 -10.53 -19.41
CA ASP A 89 -9.94 -11.65 -19.26
C ASP A 89 -10.67 -11.99 -20.56
N ALA A 90 -10.98 -10.98 -21.38
CA ALA A 90 -11.65 -11.17 -22.65
C ALA A 90 -10.75 -11.84 -23.71
N CYS A 91 -9.43 -11.61 -23.67
CA CYS A 91 -8.46 -12.22 -24.59
C CYS A 91 -7.79 -13.48 -24.02
N SER A 92 -8.06 -13.84 -22.76
CA SER A 92 -7.54 -15.04 -22.12
C SER A 92 -8.55 -16.19 -22.19
N PRO A 93 -8.11 -17.44 -22.40
CA PRO A 93 -9.00 -18.59 -22.33
C PRO A 93 -9.51 -18.77 -20.88
N PRO A 94 -10.64 -19.46 -20.68
CA PRO A 94 -11.10 -19.85 -19.36
C PRO A 94 -10.04 -20.63 -18.58
N VAL A 95 -10.05 -20.50 -17.26
CA VAL A 95 -9.10 -21.21 -16.38
C VAL A 95 -9.08 -22.70 -16.68
N GLY A 96 -7.88 -23.26 -16.91
CA GLY A 96 -7.69 -24.67 -17.23
C GLY A 96 -7.89 -25.03 -18.71
N GLN A 97 -8.16 -24.07 -19.61
CA GLN A 97 -8.34 -24.30 -21.04
C GLN A 97 -7.18 -23.79 -21.93
N GLY A 98 -6.05 -23.45 -21.30
CA GLY A 98 -4.85 -22.93 -21.97
C GLY A 98 -4.29 -21.70 -21.31
N LEU A 99 -3.28 -21.10 -21.94
CA LEU A 99 -2.67 -19.86 -21.51
C LEU A 99 -3.14 -18.70 -22.42
N PRO A 100 -3.13 -17.45 -21.93
CA PRO A 100 -3.34 -16.30 -22.79
C PRO A 100 -2.23 -16.20 -23.83
N SER A 101 -2.50 -15.53 -24.95
CA SER A 101 -1.41 -15.18 -25.89
C SER A 101 -0.46 -14.18 -25.23
N CYS A 102 0.81 -14.19 -25.64
CA CYS A 102 1.77 -13.19 -25.14
C CYS A 102 1.32 -11.77 -25.50
N ALA A 103 0.68 -11.55 -26.63
CA ALA A 103 0.10 -10.26 -27.00
C ALA A 103 -1.00 -9.78 -26.02
N CYS A 104 -1.77 -10.72 -25.45
CA CYS A 104 -2.79 -10.43 -24.44
C CYS A 104 -2.13 -9.94 -23.13
N ASN A 105 -1.07 -10.61 -22.67
CA ASN A 105 -0.28 -10.15 -21.50
C ASN A 105 0.40 -8.80 -21.75
N ASP A 106 0.97 -8.58 -22.95
CA ASP A 106 1.57 -7.30 -23.33
C ASP A 106 0.54 -6.17 -23.33
N GLN A 107 -0.70 -6.45 -23.72
CA GLN A 107 -1.78 -5.45 -23.64
C GLN A 107 -2.06 -5.08 -22.19
N LEU A 108 -2.20 -6.06 -21.30
CA LEU A 108 -2.42 -5.82 -19.87
C LEU A 108 -1.29 -4.97 -19.28
N GLU A 109 -0.02 -5.31 -19.58
CA GLU A 109 1.14 -4.56 -19.15
C GLU A 109 1.06 -3.10 -19.56
N ARG A 110 0.80 -2.83 -20.85
CA ARG A 110 0.69 -1.46 -21.36
C ARG A 110 -0.43 -0.68 -20.71
N GLU A 111 -1.64 -1.26 -20.62
CA GLU A 111 -2.82 -0.58 -20.07
C GLU A 111 -2.63 -0.30 -18.57
N ALA A 112 -2.15 -1.26 -17.78
CA ALA A 112 -1.87 -1.06 -16.37
C ALA A 112 -0.75 -0.02 -16.13
N SER A 113 0.32 -0.03 -16.96
CA SER A 113 1.37 1.00 -16.91
C SER A 113 0.83 2.39 -17.20
N LEU A 114 -0.05 2.55 -18.17
CA LEU A 114 -0.71 3.85 -18.45
C LEU A 114 -1.50 4.34 -17.23
N VAL A 115 -2.21 3.45 -16.54
CA VAL A 115 -2.94 3.80 -15.32
C VAL A 115 -1.95 4.25 -14.24
N ALA A 116 -0.88 3.50 -13.98
CA ALA A 116 0.13 3.82 -12.97
C ALA A 116 0.75 5.21 -13.18
N HIS A 117 0.94 5.62 -14.44
CA HIS A 117 1.53 6.93 -14.80
C HIS A 117 0.50 8.06 -14.89
N THR A 118 -0.77 7.80 -14.58
CA THR A 118 -1.81 8.86 -14.59
C THR A 118 -1.49 9.93 -13.54
N PRO A 119 -1.46 11.24 -13.92
CA PRO A 119 -1.25 12.33 -12.95
C PRO A 119 -2.33 12.33 -11.85
N ARG A 120 -1.93 12.63 -10.61
CA ARG A 120 -2.82 12.74 -9.44
C ARG A 120 -3.63 11.47 -9.13
N LEU A 121 -3.17 10.31 -9.61
CA LEU A 121 -3.74 9.03 -9.20
C LEU A 121 -3.52 8.83 -7.70
N ARG A 122 -4.48 8.21 -7.01
CA ARG A 122 -4.31 7.80 -5.61
C ARG A 122 -3.17 6.78 -5.50
N ASP A 123 -2.39 6.85 -4.43
CA ASP A 123 -1.17 6.03 -4.27
C ASP A 123 -1.48 4.53 -4.18
N ASP A 124 -2.60 4.15 -3.54
CA ASP A 124 -3.05 2.75 -3.46
C ASP A 124 -3.34 2.17 -4.84
N LEU A 125 -4.05 2.92 -5.69
CA LEU A 125 -4.37 2.49 -7.05
C LEU A 125 -3.13 2.47 -7.94
N ARG A 126 -2.22 3.44 -7.76
CA ARG A 126 -0.92 3.46 -8.45
C ARG A 126 -0.11 2.21 -8.16
N THR A 127 0.06 1.90 -6.87
CA THR A 127 0.80 0.70 -6.43
C THR A 127 0.17 -0.57 -6.98
N THR A 128 -1.16 -0.65 -6.98
CA THR A 128 -1.87 -1.80 -7.55
C THR A 128 -1.67 -1.90 -9.06
N ALA A 129 -1.70 -0.79 -9.78
CA ALA A 129 -1.47 -0.76 -11.22
C ALA A 129 -0.03 -1.14 -11.59
N GLU A 130 0.96 -0.68 -10.82
CA GLU A 130 2.36 -1.08 -10.97
C GLU A 130 2.55 -2.58 -10.73
N PHE A 131 1.88 -3.14 -9.71
CA PHE A 131 1.89 -4.56 -9.42
C PHE A 131 1.29 -5.37 -10.58
N VAL A 132 0.16 -4.94 -11.14
CA VAL A 132 -0.47 -5.61 -12.30
C VAL A 132 0.43 -5.54 -13.52
N ALA A 133 1.01 -4.38 -13.82
CA ALA A 133 1.92 -4.20 -14.96
C ALA A 133 3.17 -5.08 -14.84
N ALA A 134 3.77 -5.14 -13.64
CA ALA A 134 4.92 -6.00 -13.38
C ALA A 134 4.56 -7.49 -13.48
N GLY A 135 3.40 -7.87 -12.96
CA GLY A 135 2.88 -9.23 -13.02
C GLY A 135 2.63 -9.70 -14.46
N ALA A 136 2.06 -8.84 -15.29
CA ALA A 136 1.74 -9.16 -16.70
C ALA A 136 2.98 -9.59 -17.51
N LYS A 137 4.17 -9.01 -17.20
CA LYS A 137 5.45 -9.36 -17.87
C LYS A 137 5.95 -10.76 -17.58
N VAL A 138 5.51 -11.35 -16.48
CA VAL A 138 5.99 -12.67 -16.02
C VAL A 138 4.90 -13.75 -16.08
N LEU A 139 3.69 -13.41 -16.52
CA LEU A 139 2.64 -14.37 -16.75
C LEU A 139 3.02 -15.31 -17.89
N ALA A 140 2.83 -16.62 -17.66
CA ALA A 140 2.98 -17.62 -18.71
C ALA A 140 2.01 -17.32 -19.86
N CYS A 141 2.49 -17.47 -21.11
CA CYS A 141 1.70 -17.19 -22.30
C CYS A 141 2.09 -18.13 -23.47
N GLU A 142 1.22 -18.20 -24.46
CA GLU A 142 1.49 -18.84 -25.76
C GLU A 142 1.85 -17.76 -26.79
N PRO A 143 2.85 -18.03 -27.65
CA PRO A 143 3.28 -17.10 -28.72
C PRO A 143 2.16 -16.75 -29.71
#